data_92601281935415ac691fb67e05618477
#
_entry.id   92601281935415ac691fb67e05618477
#
_cell.length_a   1.000
_cell.length_b   1.000
_cell.length_c   1.000
_cell.angle_alpha   90.00
_cell.angle_beta   90.00
_cell.angle_gamma   90.00
#
_symmetry.space_group_name_H-M   'P 1'
#
loop_
_entity.id
_entity.type
_entity.pdbx_description
1 polymer ?
#
loop_
_entity_poly.entity_id
_entity_poly.type
_entity_poly.pdbx_seq_one_letter_code
_entity_poly.pdbx_strand_id
1 'polypeptide(L)'
;QYMKSKGYIELAENESQMQLEKINTPVLSVTPANDASQTGIILLVLAVVIGLGLVAGIIVRSYRKQENVAPVFSDEPQSFSQDGVKMPQGLFFDKTHTWAFMEKDGNVTIGIDDFLQHVTGPITRVEMKNPGDKIKKGELLLSVIQSGKQLHVYSPVSGIIKKQNEMLKTDAGVMNAAPYAEGWVYQVEPSGWLKETQLMDMAGKYRLWIDNEFSRLKDFLALTLKPGSLEYSHAVMQDGGVLKEGVLAEFGPEVWDDFQTKFLDTYK
;
A
#
# COMPACT_ATOMS: atom_id res chain seq x y z
N GLN A 1 -75.31 -43.87 11.83
CA GLN A 1 -75.56 -42.84 12.87
C GLN A 1 -74.85 -43.18 14.21
N TYR A 2 -74.68 -44.47 14.56
CA TYR A 2 -74.09 -44.91 15.82
C TYR A 2 -72.54 -44.69 15.92
N MET A 3 -71.83 -44.69 14.80
CA MET A 3 -70.37 -44.41 14.79
C MET A 3 -70.01 -42.95 14.94
N LYS A 4 -70.91 -42.02 14.56
CA LYS A 4 -70.65 -40.58 14.70
C LYS A 4 -70.73 -40.09 16.15
N SER A 5 -71.62 -40.69 16.95
CA SER A 5 -71.78 -40.34 18.36
C SER A 5 -70.58 -40.76 19.22
N LYS A 6 -69.93 -41.87 18.93
CA LYS A 6 -68.77 -42.36 19.66
C LYS A 6 -67.55 -41.45 19.51
N GLY A 7 -67.32 -40.91 18.31
CA GLY A 7 -66.21 -39.96 18.05
C GLY A 7 -66.37 -38.63 18.77
N TYR A 8 -67.58 -38.13 18.93
CA TYR A 8 -67.80 -36.88 19.70
C TYR A 8 -67.65 -37.08 21.21
N ILE A 9 -67.94 -38.28 21.72
CA ILE A 9 -67.74 -38.57 23.18
C ILE A 9 -66.24 -38.70 23.46
N GLU A 10 -65.49 -39.34 22.59
CA GLU A 10 -64.00 -39.49 22.74
C GLU A 10 -63.29 -38.14 22.65
N LEU A 11 -63.75 -37.24 21.75
CA LEU A 11 -63.20 -35.86 21.65
C LEU A 11 -63.54 -35.01 22.92
N ALA A 12 -64.74 -35.14 23.46
CA ALA A 12 -65.15 -34.43 24.65
C ALA A 12 -64.41 -34.92 25.92
N GLU A 13 -64.13 -36.23 26.03
CA GLU A 13 -63.32 -36.79 27.11
C GLU A 13 -61.88 -36.33 27.02
N ASN A 14 -61.30 -36.28 25.83
CA ASN A 14 -59.94 -35.81 25.59
C ASN A 14 -59.78 -34.31 25.90
N GLU A 15 -60.74 -33.50 25.50
CA GLU A 15 -60.73 -32.05 25.86
C GLU A 15 -60.91 -31.83 27.36
N SER A 16 -61.72 -32.66 28.04
CA SER A 16 -61.88 -32.61 29.50
C SER A 16 -60.61 -33.01 30.25
N GLN A 17 -59.94 -34.05 29.79
CA GLN A 17 -58.65 -34.51 30.35
C GLN A 17 -57.54 -33.45 30.13
N MET A 18 -57.51 -32.80 28.97
CA MET A 18 -56.54 -31.76 28.65
C MET A 18 -56.76 -30.46 29.46
N GLN A 19 -58.03 -30.16 29.81
CA GLN A 19 -58.39 -29.08 30.69
C GLN A 19 -58.01 -29.38 32.15
N LEU A 20 -58.18 -30.62 32.65
CA LEU A 20 -57.80 -31.02 33.98
C LEU A 20 -56.25 -31.06 34.18
N GLU A 21 -55.50 -31.42 33.14
CA GLU A 21 -54.04 -31.43 33.16
C GLU A 21 -53.48 -30.00 33.22
N LYS A 22 -54.19 -29.00 32.62
CA LYS A 22 -53.81 -27.59 32.73
C LYS A 22 -54.03 -26.95 34.11
N ILE A 23 -54.91 -27.55 34.92
CA ILE A 23 -55.23 -27.03 36.26
C ILE A 23 -54.28 -27.58 37.33
N ASN A 24 -53.57 -28.70 37.05
CA ASN A 24 -52.77 -29.39 38.03
C ASN A 24 -51.25 -29.25 37.84
N THR A 25 -50.79 -28.23 37.10
CA THR A 25 -49.39 -27.86 37.09
C THR A 25 -49.03 -27.13 38.39
N PRO A 26 -48.04 -27.58 39.15
CA PRO A 26 -47.64 -26.86 40.34
C PRO A 26 -47.17 -25.47 39.91
N VAL A 27 -47.76 -24.45 40.52
CA VAL A 27 -47.24 -23.10 40.45
C VAL A 27 -45.81 -23.13 41.00
N LEU A 28 -44.83 -23.18 40.12
CA LEU A 28 -43.44 -22.93 40.50
C LEU A 28 -43.42 -21.52 41.12
N SER A 29 -43.29 -21.48 42.40
CA SER A 29 -42.97 -20.24 43.10
C SER A 29 -41.61 -19.77 42.57
N VAL A 30 -41.66 -18.81 41.66
CA VAL A 30 -40.45 -18.06 41.26
C VAL A 30 -40.04 -17.24 42.49
N THR A 31 -39.16 -17.82 43.27
CA THR A 31 -38.35 -17.00 44.19
C THR A 31 -37.57 -16.00 43.35
N PRO A 32 -37.60 -14.71 43.65
CA PRO A 32 -36.78 -13.76 42.92
C PRO A 32 -35.31 -14.18 43.14
N ALA A 33 -34.68 -14.67 42.06
CA ALA A 33 -33.26 -14.95 42.07
C ALA A 33 -32.53 -13.63 42.32
N ASN A 34 -31.70 -13.64 43.32
CA ASN A 34 -30.83 -12.60 43.81
C ASN A 34 -30.43 -11.58 42.72
N ASP A 35 -30.96 -10.37 42.78
CA ASP A 35 -30.56 -9.21 41.96
C ASP A 35 -29.06 -8.86 42.08
N ALA A 36 -28.38 -9.35 43.11
CA ALA A 36 -26.94 -9.17 43.32
C ALA A 36 -26.06 -9.88 42.26
N SER A 37 -26.54 -10.99 41.66
CA SER A 37 -25.80 -11.73 40.62
C SER A 37 -25.92 -11.06 39.26
N GLN A 38 -27.08 -10.54 38.94
CA GLN A 38 -27.29 -9.85 37.64
C GLN A 38 -26.60 -8.48 37.62
N THR A 39 -26.64 -7.73 38.70
CA THR A 39 -25.91 -6.47 38.84
C THR A 39 -24.40 -6.67 38.73
N GLY A 40 -23.85 -7.76 39.28
CA GLY A 40 -22.43 -8.10 39.16
C GLY A 40 -22.01 -8.38 37.70
N ILE A 41 -22.83 -9.14 36.98
CA ILE A 41 -22.58 -9.44 35.56
C ILE A 41 -22.66 -8.17 34.70
N ILE A 42 -23.65 -7.32 34.92
CA ILE A 42 -23.81 -6.05 34.20
C ILE A 42 -22.59 -5.14 34.43
N LEU A 43 -22.13 -5.00 35.66
CA LEU A 43 -20.95 -4.21 36.01
C LEU A 43 -19.68 -4.77 35.37
N LEU A 44 -19.53 -6.10 35.30
CA LEU A 44 -18.39 -6.75 34.68
C LEU A 44 -18.38 -6.53 33.13
N VAL A 45 -19.53 -6.65 32.48
CA VAL A 45 -19.67 -6.37 31.05
C VAL A 45 -19.37 -4.90 30.74
N LEU A 46 -19.87 -4.00 31.61
CA LEU A 46 -19.62 -2.55 31.44
C LEU A 46 -18.13 -2.21 31.62
N ALA A 47 -17.45 -2.84 32.57
CA ALA A 47 -16.00 -2.69 32.76
C ALA A 47 -15.18 -3.20 31.57
N VAL A 48 -15.60 -4.34 30.97
CA VAL A 48 -14.96 -4.88 29.76
C VAL A 48 -15.16 -3.96 28.58
N VAL A 49 -16.37 -3.42 28.35
CA VAL A 49 -16.65 -2.48 27.25
C VAL A 49 -15.86 -1.18 27.41
N ILE A 50 -15.78 -0.64 28.65
CA ILE A 50 -14.95 0.56 28.92
C ILE A 50 -13.47 0.24 28.68
N GLY A 51 -12.98 -0.91 29.15
CA GLY A 51 -11.60 -1.36 28.91
C GLY A 51 -11.25 -1.48 27.43
N LEU A 52 -12.12 -2.10 26.64
CA LEU A 52 -11.96 -2.20 25.19
C LEU A 52 -12.01 -0.82 24.51
N GLY A 53 -12.88 0.07 24.96
CA GLY A 53 -12.96 1.46 24.47
C GLY A 53 -11.69 2.26 24.74
N LEU A 54 -11.09 2.10 25.94
CA LEU A 54 -9.83 2.74 26.31
C LEU A 54 -8.66 2.18 25.47
N VAL A 55 -8.57 0.87 25.29
CA VAL A 55 -7.55 0.25 24.44
C VAL A 55 -7.69 0.70 22.98
N ALA A 56 -8.90 0.69 22.44
CA ALA A 56 -9.17 1.22 21.09
C ALA A 56 -8.81 2.71 20.98
N GLY A 57 -9.12 3.52 21.99
CA GLY A 57 -8.76 4.93 22.06
C GLY A 57 -7.26 5.16 22.11
N ILE A 58 -6.50 4.34 22.84
CA ILE A 58 -5.03 4.38 22.87
C ILE A 58 -4.45 3.99 21.51
N ILE A 59 -4.99 2.94 20.88
CA ILE A 59 -4.57 2.48 19.55
C ILE A 59 -4.83 3.59 18.52
N VAL A 60 -6.04 4.15 18.47
CA VAL A 60 -6.38 5.25 17.55
C VAL A 60 -5.54 6.49 17.82
N ARG A 61 -5.27 6.80 19.10
CA ARG A 61 -4.41 7.94 19.47
C ARG A 61 -2.95 7.68 19.12
N SER A 62 -2.48 6.43 19.16
CA SER A 62 -1.13 6.03 18.72
C SER A 62 -0.99 6.17 17.20
N TYR A 63 -1.98 5.73 16.43
CA TYR A 63 -2.02 5.93 14.98
C TYR A 63 -2.12 7.42 14.61
N ARG A 64 -3.00 8.20 15.25
CA ARG A 64 -3.12 9.64 15.02
C ARG A 64 -1.88 10.45 15.45
N LYS A 65 -1.11 9.96 16.43
CA LYS A 65 0.12 10.65 16.85
C LYS A 65 1.24 10.48 15.83
N GLN A 66 1.15 9.48 14.94
CA GLN A 66 2.08 9.27 13.85
C GLN A 66 1.77 10.17 12.63
N GLU A 67 0.52 10.67 12.50
CA GLU A 67 0.10 11.54 11.40
C GLU A 67 0.34 13.05 11.63
N ASN A 68 0.66 13.48 12.85
CA ASN A 68 0.83 14.91 13.18
C ASN A 68 2.29 15.31 13.42
N VAL A 69 3.27 14.61 12.84
CA VAL A 69 4.53 15.26 12.51
C VAL A 69 4.27 16.01 11.22
N ALA A 70 3.78 17.26 11.32
CA ALA A 70 3.94 18.19 10.22
C ALA A 70 5.40 18.08 9.78
N PRO A 71 5.69 17.93 8.46
CA PRO A 71 7.07 17.95 8.01
C PRO A 71 7.64 19.25 8.51
N VAL A 72 8.52 19.18 9.50
CA VAL A 72 9.43 20.28 9.80
C VAL A 72 10.26 20.36 8.53
N PHE A 73 9.89 21.30 7.66
CA PHE A 73 10.76 21.73 6.59
C PHE A 73 11.97 22.33 7.30
N SER A 74 12.93 21.48 7.62
CA SER A 74 14.28 21.93 7.88
C SER A 74 14.75 22.50 6.56
N ASP A 75 15.12 23.77 6.53
CA ASP A 75 15.77 24.43 5.38
C ASP A 75 17.14 23.80 5.06
N GLU A 76 17.54 22.75 5.75
CA GLU A 76 18.71 21.96 5.38
C GLU A 76 18.35 21.10 4.18
N PRO A 77 19.06 21.24 3.07
CA PRO A 77 18.83 20.42 1.87
C PRO A 77 18.99 18.95 2.26
N GLN A 78 17.90 18.19 2.10
CA GLN A 78 17.92 16.75 2.40
C GLN A 78 18.95 16.10 1.50
N SER A 79 19.87 15.35 2.11
CA SER A 79 20.92 14.65 1.39
C SER A 79 20.45 13.28 0.93
N PHE A 80 20.69 12.98 -0.35
CA PHE A 80 20.46 11.66 -0.93
C PHE A 80 21.75 10.86 -0.91
N SER A 81 21.78 9.81 -0.11
CA SER A 81 22.90 8.90 0.01
C SER A 81 22.50 7.47 -0.36
N GLN A 82 23.49 6.69 -0.74
CA GLN A 82 23.34 5.28 -1.06
C GLN A 82 22.64 4.47 0.04
N ASP A 83 23.00 4.71 1.31
CA ASP A 83 22.39 4.05 2.47
C ASP A 83 20.95 4.48 2.74
N GLY A 84 20.53 5.63 2.20
CA GLY A 84 19.17 6.17 2.33
C GLY A 84 18.14 5.40 1.50
N VAL A 85 18.57 4.71 0.43
CA VAL A 85 17.64 3.97 -0.45
C VAL A 85 17.05 2.76 0.25
N LYS A 86 15.74 2.75 0.40
CA LYS A 86 14.99 1.65 1.03
C LYS A 86 14.73 0.54 0.03
N MET A 87 14.87 -0.71 0.47
CA MET A 87 14.57 -1.92 -0.33
C MET A 87 13.93 -2.97 0.57
N PRO A 88 12.59 -2.95 0.71
CA PRO A 88 11.87 -3.91 1.54
C PRO A 88 12.12 -5.35 1.10
N GLN A 89 12.20 -6.26 2.08
CA GLN A 89 12.30 -7.69 1.83
C GLN A 89 11.00 -8.24 1.24
N GLY A 90 11.10 -9.26 0.39
CA GLY A 90 9.95 -9.91 -0.23
C GLY A 90 9.47 -9.28 -1.53
N LEU A 91 10.00 -8.13 -1.91
CA LEU A 91 9.75 -7.53 -3.23
C LEU A 91 10.75 -8.05 -4.27
N PHE A 92 10.28 -8.10 -5.51
CA PHE A 92 11.10 -8.30 -6.69
C PHE A 92 11.36 -6.95 -7.35
N PHE A 93 12.63 -6.66 -7.67
CA PHE A 93 13.06 -5.40 -8.25
C PHE A 93 13.57 -5.61 -9.67
N ASP A 94 13.14 -4.74 -10.57
CA ASP A 94 13.60 -4.73 -11.96
C ASP A 94 14.58 -3.57 -12.19
N LYS A 95 15.51 -3.74 -13.15
CA LYS A 95 16.51 -2.73 -13.49
C LYS A 95 15.96 -1.49 -14.20
N THR A 96 14.66 -1.41 -14.39
CA THR A 96 13.92 -0.22 -14.83
C THR A 96 13.44 0.64 -13.67
N HIS A 97 14.01 0.47 -12.47
CA HIS A 97 13.61 1.17 -11.25
C HIS A 97 12.14 0.94 -10.88
N THR A 98 11.68 -0.30 -11.06
CA THR A 98 10.35 -0.73 -10.67
C THR A 98 10.43 -1.93 -9.73
N TRP A 99 9.38 -2.09 -8.92
CA TRP A 99 9.22 -3.25 -8.06
C TRP A 99 7.91 -3.98 -8.33
N ALA A 100 7.86 -5.25 -7.96
CA ALA A 100 6.68 -6.10 -8.08
C ALA A 100 6.52 -6.97 -6.83
N PHE A 101 5.27 -7.17 -6.41
CA PHE A 101 4.90 -8.02 -5.28
C PHE A 101 3.67 -8.86 -5.65
N MET A 102 3.76 -10.19 -5.42
CA MET A 102 2.63 -11.11 -5.64
C MET A 102 1.70 -11.08 -4.44
N GLU A 103 0.47 -10.67 -4.67
CA GLU A 103 -0.59 -10.67 -3.67
C GLU A 103 -1.18 -12.07 -3.46
N LYS A 104 -1.90 -12.27 -2.35
CA LYS A 104 -2.53 -13.57 -2.01
C LYS A 104 -3.60 -14.00 -3.01
N ASP A 105 -4.22 -13.06 -3.71
CA ASP A 105 -5.24 -13.28 -4.73
C ASP A 105 -4.67 -13.61 -6.12
N GLY A 106 -3.33 -13.65 -6.24
CA GLY A 106 -2.63 -13.94 -7.49
C GLY A 106 -2.40 -12.73 -8.39
N ASN A 107 -2.87 -11.54 -8.01
CA ASN A 107 -2.51 -10.30 -8.68
C ASN A 107 -1.10 -9.86 -8.26
N VAL A 108 -0.46 -9.03 -9.07
CA VAL A 108 0.85 -8.45 -8.80
C VAL A 108 0.69 -6.95 -8.63
N THR A 109 1.05 -6.44 -7.46
CA THR A 109 1.16 -5.00 -7.20
C THR A 109 2.53 -4.53 -7.69
N ILE A 110 2.57 -3.42 -8.45
CA ILE A 110 3.79 -2.84 -9.02
C ILE A 110 3.87 -1.34 -8.73
N GLY A 111 5.10 -0.85 -8.63
CA GLY A 111 5.40 0.56 -8.40
C GLY A 111 6.81 0.93 -8.82
N ILE A 112 7.22 2.19 -8.60
CA ILE A 112 8.60 2.66 -8.78
C ILE A 112 9.41 2.43 -7.51
N ASP A 113 10.73 2.28 -7.65
CA ASP A 113 11.62 2.10 -6.50
C ASP A 113 11.94 3.44 -5.80
N ASP A 114 12.54 3.31 -4.62
CA ASP A 114 12.92 4.45 -3.80
C ASP A 114 14.07 5.29 -4.41
N PHE A 115 14.93 4.66 -5.23
CA PHE A 115 16.02 5.36 -5.91
C PHE A 115 15.48 6.37 -6.93
N LEU A 116 14.59 5.94 -7.81
CA LEU A 116 14.08 6.81 -8.88
C LEU A 116 13.35 8.04 -8.32
N GLN A 117 12.55 7.86 -7.25
CA GLN A 117 11.84 8.97 -6.65
C GLN A 117 12.79 9.96 -5.94
N HIS A 118 13.88 9.49 -5.32
CA HIS A 118 14.91 10.36 -4.74
C HIS A 118 15.67 11.16 -5.80
N VAL A 119 15.92 10.56 -6.95
CA VAL A 119 16.61 11.23 -8.07
C VAL A 119 15.74 12.30 -8.73
N THR A 120 14.46 11.97 -8.99
CA THR A 120 13.52 12.89 -9.66
C THR A 120 13.04 14.01 -8.77
N GLY A 121 13.02 13.80 -7.45
CA GLY A 121 12.36 14.69 -6.49
C GLY A 121 10.83 14.61 -6.58
N PRO A 122 10.09 15.60 -6.05
CA PRO A 122 8.64 15.55 -5.94
C PRO A 122 7.94 15.39 -7.29
N ILE A 123 7.30 14.24 -7.49
CA ILE A 123 6.49 13.96 -8.68
C ILE A 123 5.22 14.79 -8.62
N THR A 124 4.96 15.60 -9.65
CA THR A 124 3.81 16.50 -9.69
C THR A 124 2.60 15.91 -10.41
N ARG A 125 2.83 14.99 -11.35
CA ARG A 125 1.77 14.33 -12.13
C ARG A 125 2.27 12.99 -12.66
N VAL A 126 1.33 12.07 -12.88
CA VAL A 126 1.57 10.81 -13.60
C VAL A 126 0.61 10.65 -14.76
N GLU A 127 1.07 10.04 -15.85
CA GLU A 127 0.22 9.59 -16.95
C GLU A 127 0.18 8.07 -16.93
N MET A 128 -1.03 7.53 -16.79
CA MET A 128 -1.26 6.13 -16.48
C MET A 128 -2.12 5.45 -17.55
N LYS A 129 -1.91 4.15 -17.75
CA LYS A 129 -2.80 3.26 -18.53
C LYS A 129 -4.08 2.97 -17.75
N ASN A 130 -5.11 2.52 -18.46
CA ASN A 130 -6.40 2.21 -17.86
C ASN A 130 -6.51 0.75 -17.39
N PRO A 131 -7.35 0.45 -16.39
CA PRO A 131 -7.75 -0.92 -16.11
C PRO A 131 -8.34 -1.60 -17.35
N GLY A 132 -7.95 -2.86 -17.58
CA GLY A 132 -8.26 -3.64 -18.77
C GLY A 132 -7.18 -3.61 -19.85
N ASP A 133 -6.26 -2.63 -19.83
CA ASP A 133 -5.14 -2.58 -20.77
C ASP A 133 -4.18 -3.75 -20.54
N LYS A 134 -3.66 -4.28 -21.66
CA LYS A 134 -2.59 -5.29 -21.63
C LYS A 134 -1.25 -4.59 -21.62
N ILE A 135 -0.33 -5.12 -20.82
CA ILE A 135 1.06 -4.67 -20.76
C ILE A 135 2.01 -5.85 -20.93
N LYS A 136 3.19 -5.59 -21.47
CA LYS A 136 4.29 -6.55 -21.55
C LYS A 136 5.48 -6.04 -20.73
N LYS A 137 6.28 -6.97 -20.19
CA LYS A 137 7.55 -6.63 -19.57
C LYS A 137 8.41 -5.80 -20.53
N GLY A 138 8.96 -4.69 -20.05
CA GLY A 138 9.71 -3.72 -20.84
C GLY A 138 8.87 -2.77 -21.72
N GLU A 139 7.54 -2.85 -21.68
CA GLU A 139 6.65 -1.90 -22.34
C GLU A 139 6.40 -0.69 -21.43
N LEU A 140 6.13 0.49 -22.02
CA LEU A 140 5.77 1.70 -21.27
C LEU A 140 4.64 1.41 -20.28
N LEU A 141 4.92 1.60 -18.99
CA LEU A 141 3.99 1.40 -17.87
C LEU A 141 3.26 2.70 -17.51
N LEU A 142 4.02 3.72 -17.22
CA LEU A 142 3.55 5.08 -16.89
C LEU A 142 4.61 6.11 -17.26
N SER A 143 4.19 7.37 -17.29
CA SER A 143 5.11 8.49 -17.32
C SER A 143 5.02 9.27 -16.02
N VAL A 144 6.16 9.57 -15.41
CA VAL A 144 6.26 10.46 -14.25
C VAL A 144 6.66 11.84 -14.72
N ILE A 145 6.01 12.87 -14.18
CA ILE A 145 6.21 14.26 -14.59
C ILE A 145 6.55 15.09 -13.35
N GLN A 146 7.63 15.86 -13.47
CA GLN A 146 8.09 16.80 -12.46
C GLN A 146 8.31 18.16 -13.10
N SER A 147 7.48 19.15 -12.75
CA SER A 147 7.59 20.52 -13.26
C SER A 147 7.72 20.63 -14.79
N GLY A 148 6.95 19.81 -15.52
CA GLY A 148 6.91 19.79 -16.98
C GLY A 148 7.98 18.92 -17.65
N LYS A 149 8.92 18.34 -16.89
CA LYS A 149 9.90 17.35 -17.38
C LYS A 149 9.36 15.95 -17.14
N GLN A 150 9.68 14.99 -17.97
CA GLN A 150 9.03 13.67 -18.02
C GLN A 150 10.04 12.54 -18.10
N LEU A 151 9.75 11.43 -17.40
CA LEU A 151 10.42 10.14 -17.58
C LEU A 151 9.40 9.05 -17.87
N HIS A 152 9.79 8.11 -18.72
CA HIS A 152 9.04 6.92 -19.06
C HIS A 152 9.52 5.75 -18.22
N VAL A 153 8.61 5.13 -17.49
CA VAL A 153 8.89 3.95 -16.65
C VAL A 153 8.31 2.72 -17.32
N TYR A 154 9.06 1.62 -17.33
CA TYR A 154 8.71 0.40 -18.04
C TYR A 154 8.23 -0.70 -17.10
N SER A 155 7.32 -1.53 -17.61
CA SER A 155 6.70 -2.59 -16.82
C SER A 155 7.67 -3.71 -16.46
N PRO A 156 7.74 -4.10 -15.19
CA PRO A 156 8.54 -5.23 -14.75
C PRO A 156 7.90 -6.58 -15.09
N VAL A 157 6.60 -6.62 -15.41
CA VAL A 157 5.83 -7.84 -15.68
C VAL A 157 4.88 -7.68 -16.85
N SER A 158 4.49 -8.81 -17.45
CA SER A 158 3.43 -8.87 -18.46
C SER A 158 2.10 -9.27 -17.83
N GLY A 159 1.00 -8.71 -18.32
CA GLY A 159 -0.33 -9.05 -17.81
C GLY A 159 -1.44 -8.09 -18.24
N ILE A 160 -2.53 -8.11 -17.49
CA ILE A 160 -3.69 -7.21 -17.68
C ILE A 160 -3.82 -6.34 -16.44
N ILE A 161 -3.87 -5.03 -16.60
CA ILE A 161 -4.09 -4.09 -15.51
C ILE A 161 -5.49 -4.34 -14.94
N LYS A 162 -5.60 -4.71 -13.68
CA LYS A 162 -6.88 -4.91 -12.97
C LYS A 162 -7.31 -3.65 -12.25
N LYS A 163 -6.34 -2.94 -11.65
CA LYS A 163 -6.59 -1.69 -10.93
C LYS A 163 -5.43 -0.73 -11.15
N GLN A 164 -5.73 0.53 -11.18
CA GLN A 164 -4.77 1.63 -11.04
C GLN A 164 -4.96 2.30 -9.67
N ASN A 165 -3.93 2.90 -9.17
CA ASN A 165 -4.01 3.68 -7.94
C ASN A 165 -4.62 5.06 -8.25
N GLU A 166 -5.91 5.21 -7.96
CA GLU A 166 -6.64 6.46 -8.22
C GLU A 166 -6.09 7.66 -7.42
N MET A 167 -5.45 7.40 -6.28
CA MET A 167 -4.84 8.44 -5.46
C MET A 167 -3.78 9.23 -6.23
N LEU A 168 -3.01 8.56 -7.10
CA LEU A 168 -1.95 9.20 -7.89
C LEU A 168 -2.47 10.23 -8.90
N LYS A 169 -3.75 10.21 -9.25
CA LYS A 169 -4.38 11.22 -10.11
C LYS A 169 -4.59 12.55 -9.38
N THR A 170 -4.76 12.51 -8.08
CA THR A 170 -5.01 13.69 -7.23
C THR A 170 -3.76 14.14 -6.48
N ASP A 171 -2.93 13.18 -6.08
CA ASP A 171 -1.68 13.42 -5.36
C ASP A 171 -0.60 12.43 -5.82
N ALA A 172 0.18 12.81 -6.82
CA ALA A 172 1.30 12.02 -7.30
C ALA A 172 2.47 11.96 -6.30
N GLY A 173 2.54 12.91 -5.37
CA GLY A 173 3.59 12.98 -4.34
C GLY A 173 3.58 11.80 -3.36
N VAL A 174 2.47 11.05 -3.30
CA VAL A 174 2.40 9.79 -2.52
C VAL A 174 3.44 8.78 -3.00
N MET A 175 3.83 8.80 -4.28
CA MET A 175 4.91 7.94 -4.81
C MET A 175 6.26 8.25 -4.16
N ASN A 176 6.51 9.52 -3.80
CA ASN A 176 7.73 9.93 -3.08
C ASN A 176 7.63 9.61 -1.58
N ALA A 177 6.46 9.83 -0.98
CA ALA A 177 6.28 9.65 0.46
C ALA A 177 6.29 8.17 0.89
N ALA A 178 5.67 7.28 0.10
CA ALA A 178 5.46 5.89 0.45
C ALA A 178 5.52 4.96 -0.79
N PRO A 179 6.68 4.86 -1.48
CA PRO A 179 6.80 4.17 -2.77
C PRO A 179 6.42 2.68 -2.71
N TYR A 180 6.58 2.04 -1.55
CA TYR A 180 6.30 0.61 -1.33
C TYR A 180 4.99 0.33 -0.59
N ALA A 181 4.23 1.36 -0.26
CA ALA A 181 2.93 1.27 0.39
C ALA A 181 1.88 2.00 -0.46
N GLU A 182 1.41 3.16 -0.06
CA GLU A 182 0.35 3.91 -0.76
C GLU A 182 0.76 4.39 -2.16
N GLY A 183 2.06 4.46 -2.47
CA GLY A 183 2.63 4.87 -3.75
C GLY A 183 2.67 3.78 -4.84
N TRP A 184 2.01 2.63 -4.63
CA TRP A 184 1.86 1.62 -5.69
C TRP A 184 1.16 2.21 -6.93
N VAL A 185 1.42 1.66 -8.12
CA VAL A 185 0.89 2.21 -9.38
C VAL A 185 -0.26 1.36 -9.92
N TYR A 186 -0.03 0.05 -10.08
CA TYR A 186 -1.03 -0.88 -10.62
C TYR A 186 -1.10 -2.17 -9.84
N GLN A 187 -2.28 -2.81 -9.90
CA GLN A 187 -2.46 -4.25 -9.69
C GLN A 187 -2.71 -4.92 -11.03
N VAL A 188 -1.90 -5.92 -11.35
CA VAL A 188 -1.84 -6.60 -12.65
C VAL A 188 -2.14 -8.08 -12.45
N GLU A 189 -3.01 -8.66 -13.29
CA GLU A 189 -3.14 -10.11 -13.42
C GLU A 189 -1.99 -10.59 -14.32
N PRO A 190 -0.95 -11.24 -13.76
CA PRO A 190 0.26 -11.54 -14.50
C PRO A 190 0.06 -12.70 -15.46
N SER A 191 0.70 -12.64 -16.64
CA SER A 191 0.67 -13.72 -17.64
C SER A 191 1.93 -14.58 -17.67
N GLY A 192 3.03 -14.12 -17.08
CA GLY A 192 4.33 -14.78 -17.15
C GLY A 192 5.16 -14.72 -15.86
N TRP A 193 4.53 -14.61 -14.70
CA TRP A 193 5.17 -14.31 -13.42
C TRP A 193 6.44 -15.12 -13.14
N LEU A 194 6.35 -16.47 -13.14
CA LEU A 194 7.49 -17.32 -12.80
C LEU A 194 8.70 -17.16 -13.72
N LYS A 195 8.46 -16.87 -15.01
CA LYS A 195 9.54 -16.66 -15.99
C LYS A 195 10.16 -15.27 -15.83
N GLU A 196 9.33 -14.27 -15.61
CA GLU A 196 9.76 -12.87 -15.56
C GLU A 196 10.48 -12.51 -14.26
N THR A 197 10.06 -13.10 -13.13
CA THR A 197 10.75 -12.91 -11.83
C THR A 197 12.16 -13.51 -11.78
N GLN A 198 12.48 -14.50 -12.64
CA GLN A 198 13.86 -15.01 -12.76
C GLN A 198 14.84 -13.95 -13.26
N LEU A 199 14.35 -12.91 -13.93
CA LEU A 199 15.14 -11.77 -14.43
C LEU A 199 15.17 -10.58 -13.47
N MET A 200 14.50 -10.69 -12.32
CA MET A 200 14.41 -9.65 -11.31
C MET A 200 15.29 -10.01 -10.11
N ASP A 201 15.67 -9.02 -9.35
CA ASP A 201 16.50 -9.20 -8.16
C ASP A 201 15.67 -9.00 -6.87
N MET A 202 15.96 -9.77 -5.84
CA MET A 202 15.43 -9.52 -4.49
C MET A 202 16.32 -8.51 -3.75
N ALA A 203 15.81 -7.91 -2.68
CA ALA A 203 16.43 -6.79 -1.97
C ALA A 203 17.96 -6.89 -1.76
N GLY A 204 18.47 -8.04 -1.31
CA GLY A 204 19.91 -8.20 -1.05
C GLY A 204 20.79 -8.08 -2.29
N LYS A 205 20.36 -8.68 -3.41
CA LYS A 205 21.07 -8.61 -4.69
C LYS A 205 20.85 -7.26 -5.38
N TYR A 206 19.63 -6.72 -5.26
CA TYR A 206 19.28 -5.42 -5.78
C TYR A 206 20.08 -4.30 -5.11
N ARG A 207 20.41 -4.42 -3.82
CA ARG A 207 21.29 -3.47 -3.10
C ARG A 207 22.63 -3.29 -3.82
N LEU A 208 23.28 -4.39 -4.19
CA LEU A 208 24.56 -4.35 -4.89
C LEU A 208 24.46 -3.66 -6.27
N TRP A 209 23.31 -3.82 -6.93
CA TRP A 209 23.08 -3.15 -8.20
C TRP A 209 22.82 -1.64 -7.99
N ILE A 210 22.01 -1.25 -7.00
CA ILE A 210 21.76 0.16 -6.65
C ILE A 210 23.07 0.89 -6.26
N ASP A 211 23.99 0.21 -5.58
CA ASP A 211 25.30 0.77 -5.22
C ASP A 211 26.09 1.17 -6.48
N ASN A 212 26.04 0.33 -7.52
CA ASN A 212 26.63 0.65 -8.82
C ASN A 212 25.87 1.76 -9.54
N GLU A 213 24.53 1.72 -9.47
CA GLU A 213 23.66 2.72 -10.09
C GLU A 213 23.87 4.11 -9.48
N PHE A 214 24.08 4.17 -8.16
CA PHE A 214 24.43 5.39 -7.47
C PHE A 214 25.79 5.97 -7.94
N SER A 215 26.78 5.10 -8.16
CA SER A 215 28.09 5.49 -8.72
C SER A 215 27.94 6.01 -10.16
N ARG A 216 27.16 5.30 -11.00
CA ARG A 216 26.82 5.74 -12.36
C ARG A 216 26.12 7.09 -12.39
N LEU A 217 25.20 7.34 -11.44
CA LEU A 217 24.53 8.62 -11.32
C LEU A 217 25.52 9.74 -11.01
N LYS A 218 26.47 9.52 -10.09
CA LYS A 218 27.51 10.52 -9.80
C LYS A 218 28.37 10.84 -11.02
N ASP A 219 28.79 9.81 -11.76
CA ASP A 219 29.57 9.99 -12.99
C ASP A 219 28.77 10.73 -14.06
N PHE A 220 27.51 10.39 -14.22
CA PHE A 220 26.59 11.07 -15.14
C PHE A 220 26.45 12.56 -14.81
N LEU A 221 26.24 12.89 -13.54
CA LEU A 221 26.10 14.27 -13.08
C LEU A 221 27.42 15.03 -13.24
N ALA A 222 28.58 14.41 -12.93
CA ALA A 222 29.88 15.03 -13.08
C ALA A 222 30.19 15.38 -14.57
N LEU A 223 29.77 14.53 -15.50
CA LEU A 223 29.94 14.80 -16.94
C LEU A 223 28.96 15.86 -17.47
N THR A 224 27.78 15.97 -16.86
CA THR A 224 26.76 16.96 -17.22
C THR A 224 27.14 18.38 -16.75
N LEU A 225 27.84 18.47 -15.62
CA LEU A 225 28.33 19.71 -15.05
C LEU A 225 29.52 20.23 -15.88
N LYS A 226 29.31 21.26 -16.71
CA LYS A 226 30.40 21.86 -17.49
C LYS A 226 31.49 22.42 -16.56
N PRO A 227 32.80 22.23 -16.90
CA PRO A 227 33.88 22.90 -16.18
C PRO A 227 33.68 24.42 -16.17
N GLY A 228 33.58 25.02 -15.00
CA GLY A 228 33.39 26.48 -14.82
C GLY A 228 32.02 26.92 -14.32
N SER A 229 31.04 26.06 -14.19
CA SER A 229 29.75 26.36 -13.53
C SER A 229 29.82 25.99 -12.03
N LEU A 230 30.57 26.77 -11.26
CA LEU A 230 30.68 26.61 -9.80
C LEU A 230 29.33 26.65 -9.08
N GLU A 231 28.38 27.37 -9.64
CA GLU A 231 27.03 27.52 -9.11
C GLU A 231 26.23 26.20 -9.11
N TYR A 232 26.41 25.34 -10.14
CA TYR A 232 25.75 24.06 -10.23
C TYR A 232 26.41 22.95 -9.40
N SER A 233 27.74 23.01 -9.21
CA SER A 233 28.44 21.96 -8.43
C SER A 233 28.04 21.97 -6.96
N HIS A 234 27.80 23.14 -6.38
CA HIS A 234 27.30 23.28 -5.00
C HIS A 234 25.81 22.93 -4.86
N ALA A 235 25.02 23.10 -5.91
CA ALA A 235 23.60 22.75 -5.91
C ALA A 235 23.35 21.22 -6.02
N VAL A 236 24.29 20.50 -6.62
CA VAL A 236 24.14 19.06 -6.96
C VAL A 236 24.83 18.13 -5.97
N MET A 237 26.03 18.53 -5.49
CA MET A 237 26.81 17.74 -4.54
C MET A 237 27.06 18.56 -3.28
N GLN A 238 26.65 18.02 -2.15
CA GLN A 238 26.99 18.57 -0.84
C GLN A 238 28.43 18.18 -0.46
N ASP A 239 28.99 18.86 0.54
CA ASP A 239 30.29 18.53 1.10
C ASP A 239 30.40 17.01 1.41
N GLY A 240 31.45 16.37 0.89
CA GLY A 240 31.63 14.93 1.00
C GLY A 240 31.10 14.08 -0.15
N GLY A 241 30.58 14.69 -1.26
CA GLY A 241 30.11 13.98 -2.46
C GLY A 241 28.75 13.27 -2.28
N VAL A 242 27.96 13.74 -1.33
CA VAL A 242 26.56 13.35 -1.13
C VAL A 242 25.69 14.15 -2.11
N LEU A 243 24.72 13.49 -2.76
CA LEU A 243 23.82 14.14 -3.70
C LEU A 243 22.72 14.89 -2.96
N LYS A 244 22.18 15.91 -3.61
CA LYS A 244 20.96 16.57 -3.17
C LYS A 244 19.74 15.70 -3.50
N GLU A 245 18.76 15.68 -2.62
CA GLU A 245 17.43 15.10 -2.89
C GLU A 245 16.80 15.79 -4.10
N GLY A 246 16.24 15.02 -5.03
CA GLY A 246 15.67 15.56 -6.26
C GLY A 246 16.69 16.17 -7.21
N VAL A 247 17.91 15.67 -7.21
CA VAL A 247 19.02 16.26 -7.98
C VAL A 247 18.68 16.48 -9.45
N LEU A 248 17.88 15.60 -10.07
CA LEU A 248 17.49 15.72 -11.48
C LEU A 248 16.56 16.92 -11.71
N ALA A 249 15.84 17.38 -10.68
CA ALA A 249 14.96 18.55 -10.76
C ALA A 249 15.70 19.85 -11.10
N GLU A 250 16.98 19.94 -10.73
CA GLU A 250 17.84 21.11 -10.97
C GLU A 250 18.24 21.27 -12.44
N PHE A 251 18.05 20.23 -13.27
CA PHE A 251 18.48 20.21 -14.67
C PHE A 251 17.33 20.44 -15.65
N GLY A 252 17.70 20.88 -16.85
CA GLY A 252 16.77 21.06 -17.97
C GLY A 252 16.30 19.75 -18.60
N PRO A 253 15.32 19.81 -19.54
CA PRO A 253 14.75 18.65 -20.21
C PRO A 253 15.79 17.77 -20.91
N GLU A 254 16.83 18.35 -21.49
CA GLU A 254 17.91 17.62 -22.19
C GLU A 254 18.61 16.61 -21.28
N VAL A 255 18.85 16.99 -20.02
CA VAL A 255 19.49 16.11 -19.03
C VAL A 255 18.51 15.01 -18.60
N TRP A 256 17.21 15.28 -18.56
CA TRP A 256 16.16 14.30 -18.33
C TRP A 256 16.11 13.25 -19.44
N ASP A 257 16.21 13.67 -20.69
CA ASP A 257 16.26 12.77 -21.84
C ASP A 257 17.53 11.89 -21.83
N ASP A 258 18.67 12.48 -21.47
CA ASP A 258 19.92 11.74 -21.27
C ASP A 258 19.83 10.72 -20.13
N PHE A 259 19.20 11.10 -18.99
CA PHE A 259 18.94 10.21 -17.87
C PHE A 259 18.00 9.08 -18.28
N GLN A 260 16.91 9.40 -18.98
CA GLN A 260 15.99 8.40 -19.55
C GLN A 260 16.76 7.34 -20.34
N THR A 261 17.59 7.78 -21.27
CA THR A 261 18.33 6.89 -22.17
C THR A 261 19.34 6.01 -21.41
N LYS A 262 20.02 6.57 -20.40
CA LYS A 262 21.10 5.88 -19.68
C LYS A 262 20.60 4.99 -18.53
N PHE A 263 19.51 5.34 -17.88
CA PHE A 263 19.07 4.69 -16.64
C PHE A 263 17.77 3.90 -16.78
N LEU A 264 16.86 4.29 -17.68
CA LEU A 264 15.55 3.67 -17.79
C LEU A 264 15.36 2.85 -19.07
N ASP A 265 15.97 3.23 -20.20
CA ASP A 265 15.81 2.56 -21.50
C ASP A 265 16.62 1.24 -21.59
N THR A 266 16.63 0.45 -20.53
CA THR A 266 17.43 -0.79 -20.41
C THR A 266 16.97 -1.93 -21.32
N TYR A 267 15.76 -1.83 -21.88
CA TYR A 267 15.16 -2.83 -22.77
C TYR A 267 15.17 -2.44 -24.27
N LYS A 268 15.78 -1.31 -24.63
CA LYS A 268 15.89 -0.86 -26.02
C LYS A 268 17.23 -1.26 -26.69
#